data_f1ff1ab306390446d196b8ae612a7234
#
_entry.id   f1ff1ab306390446d196b8ae612a7234
#
_cell.length_a   1.000
_cell.length_b   1.000
_cell.length_c   1.000
_cell.angle_alpha   90.00
_cell.angle_beta   90.00
_cell.angle_gamma   90.00
#
_symmetry.space_group_name_H-M   'P 1'
#
loop_
_entity.id
_entity.type
_entity.pdbx_description
1 polymer ?
#
loop_
_entity_poly.entity_id
_entity_poly.type
_entity_poly.pdbx_seq_one_letter_code
_entity_poly.pdbx_strand_id
1 'polypeptide(L)'
;EESVRKVFAELGFPIIDKNSQRVLPGCLYEEDREACDSRTKNVAARSGIPEESIEAVSQWAVGLYGRRAPHVFENMMQCSQAAMLPPLIGDSGLPTAAAVFAIEQEWALSLGDLIERRLMLIFPPQLSLATLHDLAEILVVMGCLQPADREPAVLSEVKYLQDLYGKKIVTQ
;
A
#
# COMPACT_ATOMS: atom_id res chain seq x y z
N GLU A 1 15.85 19.44 -10.69
CA GLU A 1 15.79 20.82 -10.17
C GLU A 1 16.16 21.83 -11.27
N GLU A 2 17.30 21.67 -11.97
CA GLU A 2 17.72 22.55 -13.04
C GLU A 2 16.73 22.62 -14.23
N SER A 3 16.14 21.48 -14.62
CA SER A 3 15.14 21.42 -15.69
C SER A 3 13.88 22.20 -15.37
N VAL A 4 13.42 22.12 -14.11
CA VAL A 4 12.26 22.89 -13.62
C VAL A 4 12.57 24.39 -13.64
N ARG A 5 13.76 24.80 -13.19
CA ARG A 5 14.21 26.21 -13.21
C ARG A 5 14.20 26.76 -14.62
N LYS A 6 14.69 26.01 -15.62
CA LYS A 6 14.68 26.44 -17.03
C LYS A 6 13.26 26.66 -17.54
N VAL A 7 12.33 25.73 -17.30
CA VAL A 7 10.93 25.85 -17.74
C VAL A 7 10.26 27.06 -17.10
N PHE A 8 10.42 27.28 -15.80
CA PHE A 8 9.83 28.44 -15.12
C PHE A 8 10.44 29.76 -15.59
N ALA A 9 11.74 29.79 -15.86
CA ALA A 9 12.40 30.98 -16.41
C ALA A 9 11.88 31.33 -17.82
N GLU A 10 11.68 30.34 -18.69
CA GLU A 10 11.11 30.52 -20.03
C GLU A 10 9.67 30.98 -19.99
N LEU A 11 8.90 30.56 -18.99
CA LEU A 11 7.51 30.98 -18.78
C LEU A 11 7.37 32.30 -18.05
N GLY A 12 8.48 32.95 -17.65
CA GLY A 12 8.49 34.23 -16.95
C GLY A 12 7.97 34.17 -15.50
N PHE A 13 7.92 32.98 -14.89
CA PHE A 13 7.51 32.84 -13.51
C PHE A 13 8.70 33.01 -12.55
N PRO A 14 8.55 33.78 -11.46
CA PRO A 14 9.59 33.89 -10.44
C PRO A 14 9.78 32.55 -9.73
N ILE A 15 10.99 32.06 -9.72
CA ILE A 15 11.36 30.85 -8.96
C ILE A 15 11.56 31.25 -7.50
N ILE A 16 10.59 30.97 -6.66
CA ILE A 16 10.71 31.16 -5.22
C ILE A 16 11.25 29.89 -4.61
N ASP A 17 12.54 29.82 -4.37
CA ASP A 17 13.24 28.66 -3.80
C ASP A 17 13.02 28.54 -2.29
N LYS A 18 11.75 28.41 -1.87
CA LYS A 18 11.39 28.21 -0.47
C LYS A 18 11.32 26.76 -0.04
N ASN A 19 11.46 25.80 -0.98
CA ASN A 19 11.18 24.38 -0.74
C ASN A 19 12.42 23.46 -0.72
N SER A 20 13.62 23.97 -1.01
CA SER A 20 14.83 23.15 -1.07
C SER A 20 15.25 22.50 0.26
N GLN A 21 14.67 22.96 1.37
CA GLN A 21 14.96 22.44 2.71
C GLN A 21 13.77 21.71 3.36
N ARG A 22 12.64 21.56 2.64
CA ARG A 22 11.50 20.83 3.19
C ARG A 22 11.76 19.33 3.07
N VAL A 23 11.73 18.67 4.22
CA VAL A 23 11.70 17.21 4.29
C VAL A 23 10.43 16.70 3.63
N LEU A 24 10.55 15.79 2.67
CA LEU A 24 9.40 15.16 2.04
C LEU A 24 8.59 14.36 3.07
N PRO A 25 7.26 14.39 2.99
CA PRO A 25 6.42 13.53 3.83
C PRO A 25 6.87 12.06 3.67
N GLY A 26 7.09 11.37 4.78
CA GLY A 26 7.56 9.99 4.76
C GLY A 26 9.09 9.83 4.69
N CYS A 27 9.85 10.89 4.41
CA CYS A 27 11.32 10.81 4.45
C CYS A 27 11.79 10.34 5.83
N LEU A 28 12.63 9.31 5.84
CA LEU A 28 13.21 8.72 7.03
C LEU A 28 14.72 8.86 6.95
N TYR A 29 15.28 9.60 7.91
CA TYR A 29 16.73 9.69 8.06
C TYR A 29 17.27 8.41 8.69
N GLU A 30 18.54 8.09 8.42
CA GLU A 30 19.16 6.86 8.92
C GLU A 30 19.20 6.84 10.46
N GLU A 31 19.43 7.98 11.08
CA GLU A 31 19.43 8.17 12.55
C GLU A 31 18.08 7.90 13.21
N ASP A 32 16.96 8.07 12.47
CA ASP A 32 15.60 7.83 12.96
C ASP A 32 15.08 6.42 12.63
N ARG A 33 15.82 5.65 11.81
CA ARG A 33 15.35 4.37 11.25
C ARG A 33 15.04 3.34 12.32
N GLU A 34 15.94 3.15 13.27
CA GLU A 34 15.77 2.15 14.35
C GLU A 34 14.55 2.46 15.23
N ALA A 35 14.38 3.74 15.58
CA ALA A 35 13.24 4.19 16.38
C ALA A 35 11.91 4.00 15.61
N CYS A 36 11.91 4.30 14.31
CA CYS A 36 10.76 4.11 13.44
C CYS A 36 10.42 2.63 13.29
N ASP A 37 11.40 1.77 13.06
CA ASP A 37 11.23 0.32 12.94
C ASP A 37 10.66 -0.27 14.23
N SER A 38 11.26 0.06 15.39
CA SER A 38 10.79 -0.39 16.70
C SER A 38 9.33 0.03 16.97
N ARG A 39 8.98 1.28 16.65
CA ARG A 39 7.60 1.76 16.76
C ARG A 39 6.67 1.01 15.82
N THR A 40 7.09 0.78 14.57
CA THR A 40 6.29 0.05 13.57
C THR A 40 6.00 -1.37 14.03
N LYS A 41 7.01 -2.10 14.54
CA LYS A 41 6.84 -3.45 15.10
C LYS A 41 5.82 -3.48 16.24
N ASN A 42 5.93 -2.55 17.18
CA ASN A 42 5.00 -2.45 18.30
C ASN A 42 3.55 -2.22 17.85
N VAL A 43 3.34 -1.35 16.86
CA VAL A 43 1.98 -1.06 16.36
C VAL A 43 1.47 -2.22 15.50
N ALA A 44 2.31 -2.84 14.67
CA ALA A 44 1.97 -4.02 13.90
C ALA A 44 1.52 -5.19 14.79
N ALA A 45 2.25 -5.47 15.87
CA ALA A 45 1.86 -6.50 16.85
C ALA A 45 0.48 -6.21 17.46
N ARG A 46 0.20 -4.96 17.80
CA ARG A 46 -1.11 -4.55 18.36
C ARG A 46 -2.24 -4.61 17.33
N SER A 47 -1.95 -4.53 16.05
CA SER A 47 -2.93 -4.66 14.96
C SER A 47 -3.23 -6.12 14.58
N GLY A 48 -2.69 -7.10 15.34
CA GLY A 48 -2.97 -8.52 15.16
C GLY A 48 -2.07 -9.23 14.15
N ILE A 49 -0.99 -8.60 13.67
CA ILE A 49 0.00 -9.28 12.82
C ILE A 49 0.62 -10.45 13.59
N PRO A 50 0.68 -11.67 13.03
CA PRO A 50 1.33 -12.82 13.63
C PRO A 50 2.81 -12.53 13.98
N GLU A 51 3.26 -13.02 15.15
CA GLU A 51 4.58 -12.70 15.69
C GLU A 51 5.71 -13.03 14.69
N GLU A 52 5.61 -14.16 14.00
CA GLU A 52 6.55 -14.59 12.98
C GLU A 52 6.61 -13.68 11.74
N SER A 53 5.56 -12.88 11.51
CA SER A 53 5.47 -11.97 10.36
C SER A 53 5.84 -10.52 10.69
N ILE A 54 5.90 -10.14 11.98
CA ILE A 54 6.12 -8.75 12.41
C ILE A 54 7.38 -8.15 11.80
N GLU A 55 8.49 -8.88 11.83
CA GLU A 55 9.77 -8.39 11.31
C GLU A 55 9.70 -8.06 9.82
N ALA A 56 9.22 -9.02 9.00
CA ALA A 56 9.14 -8.85 7.56
C ALA A 56 8.14 -7.74 7.17
N VAL A 57 6.98 -7.72 7.81
CA VAL A 57 5.92 -6.71 7.59
C VAL A 57 6.40 -5.31 7.98
N SER A 58 7.11 -5.18 9.10
CA SER A 58 7.64 -3.88 9.56
C SER A 58 8.72 -3.36 8.62
N GLN A 59 9.66 -4.19 8.23
CA GLN A 59 10.71 -3.82 7.26
C GLN A 59 10.12 -3.39 5.92
N TRP A 60 9.13 -4.13 5.41
CA TRP A 60 8.41 -3.76 4.21
C TRP A 60 7.71 -2.41 4.35
N ALA A 61 6.97 -2.20 5.45
CA ALA A 61 6.24 -0.96 5.70
C ALA A 61 7.18 0.24 5.85
N VAL A 62 8.29 0.10 6.60
CA VAL A 62 9.29 1.15 6.74
C VAL A 62 9.97 1.45 5.40
N GLY A 63 10.23 0.43 4.58
CA GLY A 63 10.81 0.60 3.24
C GLY A 63 9.90 1.39 2.31
N LEU A 64 8.58 1.15 2.35
CA LEU A 64 7.63 1.80 1.45
C LEU A 64 7.13 3.16 1.98
N TYR A 65 6.79 3.24 3.26
CA TYR A 65 6.14 4.39 3.87
C TYR A 65 7.09 5.27 4.70
N GLY A 66 8.32 4.82 4.95
CA GLY A 66 9.30 5.54 5.74
C GLY A 66 8.74 5.89 7.13
N ARG A 67 8.85 7.16 7.52
CA ARG A 67 8.36 7.69 8.81
C ARG A 67 6.85 7.48 9.03
N ARG A 68 6.08 7.25 7.97
CA ARG A 68 4.62 7.01 8.04
C ARG A 68 4.26 5.56 8.34
N ALA A 69 5.22 4.62 8.34
CA ALA A 69 4.95 3.20 8.53
C ALA A 69 4.10 2.86 9.76
N PRO A 70 4.35 3.44 10.97
CA PRO A 70 3.47 3.18 12.12
C PRO A 70 2.01 3.60 11.89
N HIS A 71 1.79 4.71 11.15
CA HIS A 71 0.44 5.21 10.88
C HIS A 71 -0.39 4.28 10.00
N VAL A 72 0.24 3.45 9.16
CA VAL A 72 -0.45 2.44 8.37
C VAL A 72 -1.24 1.49 9.28
N PHE A 73 -0.63 1.00 10.34
CA PHE A 73 -1.26 0.09 11.29
C PHE A 73 -2.19 0.82 12.26
N GLU A 74 -1.81 2.04 12.71
CA GLU A 74 -2.67 2.88 13.55
C GLU A 74 -3.99 3.21 12.85
N ASN A 75 -3.96 3.48 11.56
CA ASN A 75 -5.13 3.75 10.73
C ASN A 75 -6.09 2.54 10.70
N MET A 76 -5.58 1.33 10.45
CA MET A 76 -6.40 0.12 10.47
C MET A 76 -7.08 -0.10 11.82
N MET A 77 -6.38 0.11 12.94
CA MET A 77 -6.96 -0.04 14.28
C MET A 77 -8.09 0.96 14.59
N GLN A 78 -8.09 2.11 13.90
CA GLN A 78 -9.14 3.14 14.02
C GLN A 78 -10.30 2.90 13.06
N CYS A 79 -10.11 2.10 12.01
CA CYS A 79 -11.12 1.79 11.02
C CYS A 79 -12.04 0.67 11.51
N SER A 80 -13.23 1.02 11.99
CA SER A 80 -14.20 0.05 12.49
C SER A 80 -14.67 -0.95 11.44
N GLN A 81 -14.73 -0.56 10.17
CA GLN A 81 -15.10 -1.42 9.05
C GLN A 81 -14.05 -2.53 8.83
N ALA A 82 -12.78 -2.23 9.04
CA ALA A 82 -11.69 -3.18 8.86
C ALA A 82 -11.49 -4.17 10.02
N ALA A 83 -12.22 -4.01 11.15
CA ALA A 83 -12.02 -4.80 12.37
C ALA A 83 -12.19 -6.32 12.19
N MET A 84 -12.93 -6.76 11.19
CA MET A 84 -13.19 -8.17 10.89
C MET A 84 -12.28 -8.74 9.78
N LEU A 85 -11.44 -7.91 9.17
CA LEU A 85 -10.54 -8.36 8.12
C LEU A 85 -9.35 -9.15 8.70
N PRO A 86 -8.83 -10.15 7.98
CA PRO A 86 -7.62 -10.86 8.40
C PRO A 86 -6.43 -9.89 8.44
N PRO A 87 -5.43 -10.12 9.30
CA PRO A 87 -4.29 -9.21 9.44
C PRO A 87 -3.37 -9.18 8.21
N LEU A 88 -3.34 -10.27 7.43
CA LEU A 88 -2.54 -10.41 6.21
C LEU A 88 -3.45 -10.69 5.01
N ILE A 89 -3.00 -10.27 3.83
CA ILE A 89 -3.70 -10.44 2.55
C ILE A 89 -3.28 -11.75 1.91
N GLY A 90 -4.13 -12.75 1.93
CA GLY A 90 -3.89 -14.06 1.34
C GLY A 90 -2.52 -14.63 1.73
N ASP A 91 -1.83 -15.13 0.75
CA ASP A 91 -0.45 -15.65 0.87
C ASP A 91 0.63 -14.64 0.44
N SER A 92 0.26 -13.39 0.23
CA SER A 92 1.21 -12.34 -0.19
C SER A 92 2.21 -11.94 0.90
N GLY A 93 1.91 -12.23 2.17
CA GLY A 93 2.66 -11.74 3.32
C GLY A 93 2.51 -10.25 3.60
N LEU A 94 1.70 -9.52 2.81
CA LEU A 94 1.45 -8.09 3.02
C LEU A 94 0.36 -7.86 4.06
N PRO A 95 0.50 -6.80 4.89
CA PRO A 95 -0.51 -6.49 5.89
C PRO A 95 -1.77 -5.91 5.25
N THR A 96 -2.94 -6.34 5.69
CA THR A 96 -4.24 -5.76 5.31
C THR A 96 -4.31 -4.27 5.62
N ALA A 97 -3.63 -3.85 6.69
CA ALA A 97 -3.49 -2.44 7.05
C ALA A 97 -2.98 -1.57 5.89
N ALA A 98 -2.12 -2.10 5.02
CA ALA A 98 -1.61 -1.35 3.87
C ALA A 98 -2.69 -1.10 2.81
N ALA A 99 -3.55 -2.08 2.53
CA ALA A 99 -4.66 -1.90 1.61
C ALA A 99 -5.71 -0.92 2.17
N VAL A 100 -6.06 -1.04 3.45
CA VAL A 100 -6.97 -0.11 4.14
C VAL A 100 -6.42 1.31 4.11
N PHE A 101 -5.14 1.49 4.43
CA PHE A 101 -4.47 2.79 4.37
C PHE A 101 -4.45 3.38 2.95
N ALA A 102 -4.17 2.55 1.95
CA ALA A 102 -4.19 2.96 0.55
C ALA A 102 -5.58 3.44 0.11
N ILE A 103 -6.65 2.78 0.57
CA ILE A 103 -8.03 3.16 0.27
C ILE A 103 -8.37 4.50 0.94
N GLU A 104 -8.14 4.62 2.25
CA GLU A 104 -8.58 5.79 3.02
C GLU A 104 -7.70 7.03 2.81
N GLN A 105 -6.40 6.84 2.64
CA GLN A 105 -5.43 7.95 2.63
C GLN A 105 -4.83 8.22 1.25
N GLU A 106 -4.94 7.29 0.31
CA GLU A 106 -4.26 7.37 -0.98
C GLU A 106 -5.18 7.13 -2.17
N TRP A 107 -6.51 7.02 -1.94
CA TRP A 107 -7.55 6.95 -2.96
C TRP A 107 -7.41 5.74 -3.90
N ALA A 108 -7.04 4.61 -3.38
CA ALA A 108 -7.03 3.35 -4.12
C ALA A 108 -8.46 2.75 -4.11
N LEU A 109 -9.19 2.91 -5.18
CA LEU A 109 -10.62 2.56 -5.24
C LEU A 109 -10.91 1.31 -6.07
N SER A 110 -9.88 0.68 -6.65
CA SER A 110 -9.98 -0.50 -7.49
C SER A 110 -8.91 -1.54 -7.20
N LEU A 111 -9.09 -2.78 -7.69
CA LEU A 111 -8.06 -3.82 -7.61
C LEU A 111 -6.76 -3.38 -8.30
N GLY A 112 -6.86 -2.80 -9.49
CA GLY A 112 -5.70 -2.28 -10.21
C GLY A 112 -4.93 -1.21 -9.42
N ASP A 113 -5.64 -0.28 -8.72
CA ASP A 113 -4.97 0.70 -7.87
C ASP A 113 -4.17 0.05 -6.74
N LEU A 114 -4.75 -0.97 -6.08
CA LEU A 114 -4.08 -1.69 -5.01
C LEU A 114 -2.88 -2.49 -5.54
N ILE A 115 -3.06 -3.24 -6.64
CA ILE A 115 -2.06 -4.17 -7.16
C ILE A 115 -0.89 -3.43 -7.83
N GLU A 116 -1.20 -2.46 -8.70
CA GLU A 116 -0.19 -1.82 -9.54
C GLU A 116 0.46 -0.61 -8.89
N ARG A 117 -0.31 0.17 -8.13
CA ARG A 117 0.13 1.51 -7.68
C ARG A 117 0.49 1.58 -6.21
N ARG A 118 -0.10 0.73 -5.36
CA ARG A 118 0.05 0.86 -3.91
C ARG A 118 0.83 -0.28 -3.28
N LEU A 119 0.42 -1.52 -3.52
CA LEU A 119 1.04 -2.69 -2.91
C LEU A 119 2.16 -3.29 -3.75
N MET A 120 2.36 -2.77 -4.97
CA MET A 120 3.43 -3.20 -5.88
C MET A 120 3.39 -4.71 -6.21
N LEU A 121 2.21 -5.32 -6.16
CA LEU A 121 2.01 -6.75 -6.42
C LEU A 121 2.17 -7.11 -7.91
N ILE A 122 2.34 -6.10 -8.75
CA ILE A 122 2.66 -6.30 -10.16
C ILE A 122 4.07 -6.85 -10.38
N PHE A 123 5.03 -6.53 -9.50
CA PHE A 123 6.45 -6.90 -9.69
C PHE A 123 6.77 -8.37 -9.43
N PRO A 124 6.28 -9.05 -8.38
CA PRO A 124 6.50 -10.48 -8.22
C PRO A 124 6.00 -11.25 -9.45
N PRO A 125 6.70 -12.29 -9.93
CA PRO A 125 6.33 -13.00 -11.17
C PRO A 125 5.01 -13.76 -11.07
N GLN A 126 4.58 -14.06 -9.85
CA GLN A 126 3.36 -14.80 -9.55
C GLN A 126 2.50 -14.01 -8.57
N LEU A 127 1.19 -14.19 -8.69
CA LEU A 127 0.20 -13.65 -7.77
C LEU A 127 -0.86 -14.73 -7.55
N SER A 128 -1.27 -14.96 -6.31
CA SER A 128 -2.28 -15.96 -6.04
C SER A 128 -3.69 -15.43 -6.24
N LEU A 129 -4.59 -16.34 -6.61
CA LEU A 129 -6.01 -16.02 -6.71
C LEU A 129 -6.58 -15.67 -5.31
N ALA A 130 -6.07 -16.30 -4.24
CA ALA A 130 -6.45 -15.99 -2.87
C ALA A 130 -6.16 -14.52 -2.52
N THR A 131 -4.97 -14.02 -2.86
CA THR A 131 -4.62 -12.60 -2.67
C THR A 131 -5.59 -11.67 -3.40
N LEU A 132 -5.99 -12.00 -4.65
CA LEU A 132 -6.95 -11.20 -5.41
C LEU A 132 -8.34 -11.18 -4.76
N HIS A 133 -8.81 -12.33 -4.27
CA HIS A 133 -10.09 -12.41 -3.55
C HIS A 133 -10.07 -11.62 -2.24
N ASP A 134 -8.98 -11.67 -1.48
CA ASP A 134 -8.86 -10.90 -0.24
C ASP A 134 -8.83 -9.40 -0.51
N LEU A 135 -8.11 -8.95 -1.53
CA LEU A 135 -8.12 -7.54 -1.95
C LEU A 135 -9.51 -7.08 -2.38
N ALA A 136 -10.25 -7.91 -3.12
CA ALA A 136 -11.62 -7.60 -3.51
C ALA A 136 -12.56 -7.56 -2.30
N GLU A 137 -12.39 -8.47 -1.32
CA GLU A 137 -13.14 -8.43 -0.06
C GLU A 137 -12.86 -7.17 0.74
N ILE A 138 -11.58 -6.74 0.82
CA ILE A 138 -11.22 -5.48 1.47
C ILE A 138 -11.93 -4.30 0.80
N LEU A 139 -11.97 -4.24 -0.53
CA LEU A 139 -12.71 -3.20 -1.25
C LEU A 139 -14.21 -3.23 -0.97
N VAL A 140 -14.81 -4.42 -0.82
CA VAL A 140 -16.23 -4.57 -0.45
C VAL A 140 -16.46 -4.05 0.97
N VAL A 141 -15.66 -4.48 1.93
CA VAL A 141 -15.77 -4.05 3.34
C VAL A 141 -15.59 -2.54 3.47
N MET A 142 -14.67 -1.95 2.70
CA MET A 142 -14.42 -0.51 2.68
C MET A 142 -15.44 0.28 1.85
N GLY A 143 -16.43 -0.38 1.23
CA GLY A 143 -17.49 0.27 0.46
C GLY A 143 -17.08 0.77 -0.93
N CYS A 144 -15.91 0.38 -1.42
CA CYS A 144 -15.41 0.74 -2.76
C CYS A 144 -15.93 -0.19 -3.86
N LEU A 145 -16.39 -1.39 -3.51
CA LEU A 145 -16.91 -2.39 -4.43
C LEU A 145 -18.22 -2.96 -3.89
N GLN A 146 -19.20 -3.18 -4.76
CA GLN A 146 -20.42 -3.86 -4.34
C GLN A 146 -20.17 -5.37 -4.16
N PRO A 147 -20.79 -6.04 -3.18
CA PRO A 147 -20.62 -7.49 -2.97
C PRO A 147 -20.91 -8.33 -4.22
N ALA A 148 -21.91 -7.93 -5.02
CA ALA A 148 -22.28 -8.63 -6.26
C ALA A 148 -21.20 -8.51 -7.36
N ASP A 149 -20.39 -7.46 -7.32
CA ASP A 149 -19.36 -7.18 -8.32
C ASP A 149 -17.99 -7.79 -7.95
N ARG A 150 -17.85 -8.39 -6.75
CA ARG A 150 -16.59 -8.93 -6.26
C ARG A 150 -15.97 -9.95 -7.22
N GLU A 151 -16.71 -11.00 -7.56
CA GLU A 151 -16.22 -12.05 -8.45
C GLU A 151 -15.97 -11.56 -9.88
N PRO A 152 -16.88 -10.78 -10.51
CA PRO A 152 -16.61 -10.14 -11.80
C PRO A 152 -15.33 -9.28 -11.80
N ALA A 153 -15.09 -8.51 -10.74
CA ALA A 153 -13.90 -7.67 -10.62
C ALA A 153 -12.61 -8.51 -10.57
N VAL A 154 -12.60 -9.59 -9.78
CA VAL A 154 -11.46 -10.51 -9.71
C VAL A 154 -11.18 -11.15 -11.07
N LEU A 155 -12.19 -11.67 -11.75
CA LEU A 155 -12.03 -12.30 -13.07
C LEU A 155 -11.52 -11.31 -14.12
N SER A 156 -12.05 -10.09 -14.11
CA SER A 156 -11.59 -9.03 -15.00
C SER A 156 -10.13 -8.67 -14.75
N GLU A 157 -9.73 -8.56 -13.48
CA GLU A 157 -8.36 -8.23 -13.08
C GLU A 157 -7.38 -9.36 -13.45
N VAL A 158 -7.76 -10.63 -13.22
CA VAL A 158 -6.96 -11.79 -13.63
C VAL A 158 -6.66 -11.72 -15.13
N LYS A 159 -7.71 -11.50 -15.95
CA LYS A 159 -7.53 -11.39 -17.40
C LYS A 159 -6.64 -10.23 -17.77
N TYR A 160 -6.86 -9.06 -17.19
CA TYR A 160 -6.04 -7.86 -17.43
C TYR A 160 -4.56 -8.09 -17.11
N LEU A 161 -4.27 -8.67 -15.93
CA LEU A 161 -2.90 -8.97 -15.50
C LEU A 161 -2.21 -10.00 -16.41
N GLN A 162 -2.96 -11.01 -16.89
CA GLN A 162 -2.43 -12.01 -17.82
C GLN A 162 -2.17 -11.42 -19.21
N ASP A 163 -3.11 -10.66 -19.75
CA ASP A 163 -3.06 -10.13 -21.11
C ASP A 163 -1.99 -9.02 -21.24
N LEU A 164 -1.91 -8.12 -20.26
CA LEU A 164 -1.01 -6.96 -20.34
C LEU A 164 0.40 -7.23 -19.79
N TYR A 165 0.49 -7.97 -18.69
CA TYR A 165 1.77 -8.18 -17.98
C TYR A 165 2.29 -9.61 -18.07
N GLY A 166 1.56 -10.54 -18.70
CA GLY A 166 1.92 -11.96 -18.70
C GLY A 166 1.96 -12.56 -17.28
N LYS A 167 1.21 -11.98 -16.34
CA LYS A 167 1.24 -12.35 -14.93
C LYS A 167 0.76 -13.78 -14.73
N LYS A 168 1.51 -14.57 -14.00
CA LYS A 168 1.09 -15.93 -13.64
C LYS A 168 0.20 -15.88 -12.40
N ILE A 169 -1.08 -16.21 -12.59
CA ILE A 169 -2.03 -16.34 -11.48
C ILE A 169 -2.06 -17.81 -11.05
N VAL A 170 -1.76 -18.05 -9.77
CA VAL A 170 -1.74 -19.40 -9.20
C VAL A 170 -3.01 -19.64 -8.38
N THR A 171 -3.61 -20.79 -8.59
CA THR A 171 -4.67 -21.34 -7.73
C THR A 171 -4.02 -22.33 -6.80
N GLN A 172 -4.16 -22.14 -5.51
CA GLN A 172 -3.79 -23.16 -4.54
C GLN A 172 -4.78 -24.31 -4.57
#